data_8145f6c0165941c77982dd5eb2209db7
#
_entry.id   8145f6c0165941c77982dd5eb2209db7
#
_cell.length_a   1.000
_cell.length_b   1.000
_cell.length_c   1.000
_cell.angle_alpha   90.00
_cell.angle_beta   90.00
_cell.angle_gamma   90.00
#
_symmetry.space_group_name_H-M   'P 1'
#
loop_
_entity.id
_entity.type
_entity.pdbx_description
1 polymer ?
#
loop_
_entity_poly.entity_id
_entity_poly.type
_entity_poly.pdbx_seq_one_letter_code
_entity_poly.pdbx_strand_id
1 'polypeptide(L)'
;MRPFSMFWHIIRMLFRFRRGDMTALVGDLQIEESPRSLNGCDSLLMPKILQDFPDFDVTLAKTYVRDYLKKKLANHRNLTVHNVVIAKYLPSGAQKTIVFQAALCWMEGSQKVQKRYELNYTYLLEGDSEVAANCPNCGGALGYGVNECPYCGSRVANALGNQWTFTEMKET
;
A
#
# COMPACT_ATOMS: atom_id res chain seq x y z
N MET A 1 -20.12 -66.93 29.97
CA MET A 1 -20.44 -65.52 29.65
C MET A 1 -19.12 -64.75 29.59
N ARG A 2 -18.77 -64.20 28.43
CA ARG A 2 -17.42 -63.67 28.16
C ARG A 2 -17.46 -62.13 28.13
N PRO A 3 -16.88 -61.39 29.07
CA PRO A 3 -16.89 -59.93 29.08
C PRO A 3 -15.68 -59.33 28.32
N PHE A 4 -14.93 -60.11 27.53
CA PHE A 4 -13.70 -59.64 26.87
C PHE A 4 -13.89 -58.92 25.52
N SER A 5 -15.08 -58.94 24.95
CA SER A 5 -15.35 -58.42 23.62
C SER A 5 -15.53 -56.87 23.58
N MET A 6 -16.00 -56.30 24.68
CA MET A 6 -16.32 -54.85 24.71
C MET A 6 -15.06 -53.99 24.91
N PHE A 7 -14.06 -54.48 25.60
CA PHE A 7 -12.82 -53.78 25.89
C PHE A 7 -11.94 -53.59 24.63
N TRP A 8 -11.99 -54.55 23.72
CA TRP A 8 -11.26 -54.49 22.45
C TRP A 8 -11.86 -53.50 21.45
N HIS A 9 -13.14 -53.24 21.52
CA HIS A 9 -13.80 -52.23 20.67
C HIS A 9 -13.45 -50.82 21.10
N ILE A 10 -13.35 -50.54 22.39
CA ILE A 10 -12.99 -49.24 22.94
C ILE A 10 -11.52 -48.94 22.64
N ILE A 11 -10.61 -49.89 22.78
CA ILE A 11 -9.19 -49.73 22.46
C ILE A 11 -9.01 -49.48 20.94
N ARG A 12 -9.78 -50.17 20.10
CA ARG A 12 -9.71 -50.00 18.64
C ARG A 12 -10.27 -48.64 18.20
N MET A 13 -11.24 -48.08 18.95
CA MET A 13 -11.74 -46.73 18.73
C MET A 13 -10.73 -45.65 19.15
N LEU A 14 -10.05 -45.84 20.27
CA LEU A 14 -8.99 -44.94 20.74
C LEU A 14 -7.74 -44.95 19.84
N PHE A 15 -7.38 -46.11 19.25
CA PHE A 15 -6.27 -46.20 18.29
C PHE A 15 -6.62 -45.67 16.89
N ARG A 16 -7.91 -45.62 16.54
CA ARG A 16 -8.34 -44.95 15.28
C ARG A 16 -8.29 -43.46 15.36
N PHE A 17 -8.46 -42.89 16.57
CA PHE A 17 -8.30 -41.44 16.79
C PHE A 17 -6.83 -40.98 16.84
N ARG A 18 -5.88 -41.88 16.93
CA ARG A 18 -4.45 -41.53 17.07
C ARG A 18 -3.65 -41.57 15.76
N ARG A 19 -4.29 -41.88 14.63
CA ARG A 19 -3.59 -42.01 13.34
C ARG A 19 -4.31 -41.40 12.14
N GLY A 20 -5.29 -40.60 12.37
CA GLY A 20 -6.02 -39.89 11.32
C GLY A 20 -6.17 -38.47 11.71
N ASP A 21 -5.69 -37.59 10.87
CA ASP A 21 -6.12 -36.21 10.66
C ASP A 21 -5.81 -35.14 11.72
N MET A 22 -4.61 -35.15 12.28
CA MET A 22 -4.07 -33.87 12.77
C MET A 22 -3.60 -32.96 11.63
N THR A 23 -3.42 -33.48 10.44
CA THR A 23 -3.08 -32.67 9.25
C THR A 23 -4.28 -31.93 8.66
N ALA A 24 -5.50 -32.39 8.87
CA ALA A 24 -6.70 -31.71 8.40
C ALA A 24 -7.10 -30.50 9.28
N LEU A 25 -6.71 -30.51 10.56
CA LEU A 25 -6.96 -29.39 11.48
C LEU A 25 -5.87 -28.31 11.42
N VAL A 26 -4.71 -28.61 10.85
CA VAL A 26 -3.61 -27.64 10.70
C VAL A 26 -3.65 -26.99 9.31
N GLY A 27 -4.38 -27.59 8.36
CA GLY A 27 -4.46 -27.11 6.98
C GLY A 27 -5.26 -25.83 6.78
N ASP A 28 -6.00 -25.37 7.79
CA ASP A 28 -6.88 -24.18 7.67
C ASP A 28 -6.54 -23.06 8.67
N LEU A 29 -5.43 -23.20 9.39
CA LEU A 29 -4.80 -22.05 9.99
C LEU A 29 -4.08 -21.31 8.86
N GLN A 30 -4.86 -20.51 8.11
CA GLN A 30 -4.29 -19.40 7.36
C GLN A 30 -3.52 -18.58 8.40
N ILE A 31 -2.21 -18.73 8.41
CA ILE A 31 -1.32 -17.83 9.13
C ILE A 31 -1.53 -16.50 8.42
N GLU A 32 -2.48 -15.72 8.93
CA GLU A 32 -2.66 -14.34 8.49
C GLU A 32 -1.34 -13.68 8.85
N GLU A 33 -0.47 -13.49 7.86
CA GLU A 33 0.76 -12.74 8.07
C GLU A 33 0.37 -11.42 8.72
N SER A 34 0.88 -11.19 9.93
CA SER A 34 0.63 -9.95 10.65
C SER A 34 0.93 -8.78 9.71
N PRO A 35 0.04 -7.79 9.59
CA PRO A 35 0.26 -6.67 8.69
C PRO A 35 1.63 -6.04 9.00
N ARG A 36 2.48 -5.92 7.99
CA ARG A 36 3.81 -5.32 8.16
C ARG A 36 3.65 -3.92 8.72
N SER A 37 4.31 -3.65 9.85
CA SER A 37 4.25 -2.35 10.51
C SER A 37 4.79 -1.26 9.58
N LEU A 38 4.11 -0.11 9.54
CA LEU A 38 4.56 1.07 8.83
C LEU A 38 5.36 1.96 9.77
N ASN A 39 6.44 2.53 9.27
CA ASN A 39 7.26 3.50 10.01
C ASN A 39 6.68 4.91 9.83
N GLY A 40 5.49 5.15 10.36
CA GLY A 40 4.80 6.43 10.27
C GLY A 40 5.41 7.48 11.18
N CYS A 41 5.80 8.61 10.59
CA CYS A 41 6.34 9.77 11.27
C CYS A 41 5.51 11.03 10.97
N ASP A 42 4.23 10.87 10.66
CA ASP A 42 3.34 11.98 10.24
C ASP A 42 3.43 13.16 11.21
N SER A 43 3.17 12.94 12.50
CA SER A 43 3.16 14.01 13.50
C SER A 43 4.51 14.70 13.68
N LEU A 44 5.60 13.98 13.49
CA LEU A 44 6.96 14.51 13.62
C LEU A 44 7.37 15.33 12.39
N LEU A 45 6.94 14.91 11.21
CA LEU A 45 7.38 15.49 9.95
C LEU A 45 6.46 16.60 9.46
N MET A 46 5.16 16.57 9.81
CA MET A 46 4.21 17.60 9.38
C MET A 46 4.63 19.03 9.66
N PRO A 47 5.17 19.40 10.85
CA PRO A 47 5.62 20.77 11.09
C PRO A 47 6.70 21.25 10.12
N LYS A 48 7.62 20.35 9.74
CA LYS A 48 8.70 20.66 8.78
C LYS A 48 8.16 20.78 7.35
N ILE A 49 7.21 19.91 6.99
CA ILE A 49 6.57 19.95 5.66
C ILE A 49 5.77 21.24 5.52
N LEU A 50 4.99 21.62 6.54
CA LEU A 50 4.18 22.86 6.52
C LEU A 50 5.03 24.12 6.57
N GLN A 51 6.25 24.07 7.11
CA GLN A 51 7.18 25.20 7.03
C GLN A 51 7.59 25.48 5.59
N ASP A 52 7.82 24.44 4.80
CA ASP A 52 8.19 24.55 3.38
C ASP A 52 6.98 24.70 2.46
N PHE A 53 5.85 24.12 2.83
CA PHE A 53 4.59 24.07 2.07
C PHE A 53 3.39 24.33 2.98
N PRO A 54 3.08 25.60 3.29
CA PRO A 54 1.99 25.95 4.20
C PRO A 54 0.62 25.38 3.80
N ASP A 55 0.37 25.26 2.50
CA ASP A 55 -0.89 24.76 1.94
C ASP A 55 -0.90 23.25 1.66
N PHE A 56 0.07 22.50 2.21
CA PHE A 56 0.16 21.07 1.98
C PHE A 56 -0.96 20.32 2.69
N ASP A 57 -1.84 19.67 1.92
CA ASP A 57 -2.90 18.81 2.43
C ASP A 57 -2.44 17.34 2.45
N VAL A 58 -2.12 16.85 3.65
CA VAL A 58 -1.70 15.47 3.88
C VAL A 58 -2.79 14.45 3.52
N THR A 59 -4.07 14.80 3.73
CA THR A 59 -5.20 13.91 3.45
C THR A 59 -5.35 13.72 1.94
N LEU A 60 -5.26 14.80 1.22
CA LEU A 60 -5.28 14.82 -0.24
C LEU A 60 -4.07 14.06 -0.81
N ALA A 61 -2.86 14.31 -0.29
CA ALA A 61 -1.65 13.62 -0.71
C ALA A 61 -1.75 12.09 -0.49
N LYS A 62 -2.25 11.65 0.68
CA LYS A 62 -2.48 10.22 0.96
C LYS A 62 -3.54 9.62 0.05
N THR A 63 -4.52 10.39 -0.39
CA THR A 63 -5.52 9.93 -1.37
C THR A 63 -4.86 9.72 -2.73
N TYR A 64 -4.03 10.63 -3.19
CA TYR A 64 -3.26 10.47 -4.42
C TYR A 64 -2.34 9.26 -4.39
N VAL A 65 -1.68 8.99 -3.26
CA VAL A 65 -0.87 7.78 -3.07
C VAL A 65 -1.72 6.52 -3.24
N ARG A 66 -2.92 6.48 -2.63
CA ARG A 66 -3.83 5.32 -2.76
C ARG A 66 -4.28 5.10 -4.20
N ASP A 67 -4.64 6.17 -4.88
CA ASP A 67 -5.13 6.08 -6.26
C ASP A 67 -4.01 5.70 -7.23
N TYR A 68 -2.81 6.24 -7.02
CA TYR A 68 -1.62 5.86 -7.78
C TYR A 68 -1.30 4.37 -7.62
N LEU A 69 -1.31 3.85 -6.38
CA LEU A 69 -1.06 2.44 -6.10
C LEU A 69 -2.12 1.55 -6.73
N LYS A 70 -3.41 1.87 -6.58
CA LYS A 70 -4.49 1.13 -7.20
C LYS A 70 -4.35 1.05 -8.72
N LYS A 71 -3.91 2.14 -9.33
CA LYS A 71 -3.69 2.20 -10.77
C LYS A 71 -2.48 1.38 -11.21
N LYS A 72 -1.35 1.52 -10.53
CA LYS A 72 -0.11 0.80 -10.85
C LYS A 72 -0.22 -0.71 -10.61
N LEU A 73 -0.99 -1.10 -9.63
CA LEU A 73 -1.19 -2.49 -9.21
C LEU A 73 -2.57 -3.04 -9.60
N ALA A 74 -3.21 -2.45 -10.60
CA ALA A 74 -4.56 -2.81 -11.05
C ALA A 74 -4.70 -4.28 -11.51
N ASN A 75 -3.59 -4.93 -11.85
CA ASN A 75 -3.56 -6.34 -12.26
C ASN A 75 -3.77 -7.32 -11.08
N HIS A 76 -3.65 -6.84 -9.84
CA HIS A 76 -3.82 -7.70 -8.67
C HIS A 76 -5.28 -7.79 -8.26
N ARG A 77 -5.74 -9.03 -8.06
CA ARG A 77 -7.13 -9.31 -7.68
C ARG A 77 -7.39 -8.91 -6.23
N ASN A 78 -8.50 -8.22 -5.98
CA ASN A 78 -8.93 -7.77 -4.65
C ASN A 78 -7.88 -6.89 -3.94
N LEU A 79 -7.19 -6.02 -4.70
CA LEU A 79 -6.23 -5.08 -4.15
C LEU A 79 -6.90 -4.13 -3.14
N THR A 80 -6.34 -4.09 -1.94
CA THR A 80 -6.75 -3.18 -0.87
C THR A 80 -5.54 -2.43 -0.34
N VAL A 81 -5.63 -1.11 -0.24
CA VAL A 81 -4.65 -0.25 0.42
C VAL A 81 -5.15 0.05 1.83
N HIS A 82 -4.53 -0.55 2.83
CA HIS A 82 -4.98 -0.45 4.22
C HIS A 82 -4.61 0.88 4.85
N ASN A 83 -3.33 1.22 4.81
CA ASN A 83 -2.84 2.43 5.43
C ASN A 83 -1.74 3.08 4.59
N VAL A 84 -1.63 4.41 4.71
CA VAL A 84 -0.59 5.23 4.09
C VAL A 84 -0.08 6.21 5.15
N VAL A 85 1.23 6.23 5.36
CA VAL A 85 1.90 7.09 6.33
C VAL A 85 3.06 7.84 5.68
N ILE A 86 3.44 8.98 6.23
CA ILE A 86 4.67 9.67 5.87
C ILE A 86 5.82 9.01 6.65
N ALA A 87 6.79 8.47 5.94
CA ALA A 87 7.96 7.82 6.55
C ALA A 87 9.16 8.74 6.64
N LYS A 88 9.39 9.60 5.62
CA LYS A 88 10.54 10.50 5.57
C LYS A 88 10.17 11.80 4.86
N TYR A 89 10.87 12.86 5.21
CA TYR A 89 10.90 14.10 4.46
C TYR A 89 12.35 14.45 4.11
N LEU A 90 12.62 14.60 2.84
CA LEU A 90 13.97 14.82 2.29
C LEU A 90 14.00 16.19 1.58
N PRO A 91 14.30 17.28 2.31
CA PRO A 91 14.53 18.58 1.70
C PRO A 91 15.94 18.61 1.09
N SER A 92 16.06 18.57 -0.22
CA SER A 92 17.34 18.61 -0.90
C SER A 92 17.32 19.69 -1.99
N GLY A 93 17.98 20.80 -1.74
CA GLY A 93 18.14 21.89 -2.72
C GLY A 93 16.83 22.32 -3.38
N ALA A 94 16.78 22.21 -4.70
CA ALA A 94 15.63 22.54 -5.52
C ALA A 94 14.51 21.48 -5.47
N GLN A 95 14.83 20.27 -5.01
CA GLN A 95 13.86 19.18 -4.88
C GLN A 95 13.50 18.94 -3.41
N LYS A 96 12.22 18.74 -3.13
CA LYS A 96 11.73 18.34 -1.81
C LYS A 96 10.87 17.11 -1.96
N THR A 97 11.25 16.03 -1.28
CA THR A 97 10.59 14.73 -1.43
C THR A 97 9.96 14.28 -0.12
N ILE A 98 8.69 13.92 -0.17
CA ILE A 98 7.99 13.22 0.89
C ILE A 98 7.97 11.73 0.52
N VAL A 99 8.51 10.88 1.39
CA VAL A 99 8.47 9.43 1.22
C VAL A 99 7.27 8.89 1.98
N PHE A 100 6.32 8.35 1.24
CA PHE A 100 5.18 7.64 1.81
C PHE A 100 5.48 6.15 1.93
N GLN A 101 4.99 5.51 2.98
CA GLN A 101 4.89 4.06 3.08
C GLN A 101 3.42 3.66 3.07
N ALA A 102 3.11 2.61 2.31
CA ALA A 102 1.77 2.07 2.20
C ALA A 102 1.75 0.56 2.47
N ALA A 103 0.81 0.12 3.28
CA ALA A 103 0.50 -1.31 3.47
C ALA A 103 -0.66 -1.71 2.57
N LEU A 104 -0.46 -2.76 1.81
CA LEU A 104 -1.43 -3.28 0.87
C LEU A 104 -1.62 -4.78 1.03
N CYS A 105 -2.76 -5.27 0.57
CA CYS A 105 -2.95 -6.70 0.36
C CYS A 105 -3.71 -6.95 -0.95
N TRP A 106 -3.51 -8.14 -1.50
CA TRP A 106 -4.26 -8.65 -2.64
C TRP A 106 -4.32 -10.17 -2.61
N MET A 107 -5.03 -10.77 -3.54
CA MET A 107 -5.12 -12.22 -3.68
C MET A 107 -4.21 -12.72 -4.81
N GLU A 108 -3.32 -13.67 -4.48
CA GLU A 108 -2.56 -14.46 -5.45
C GLU A 108 -3.12 -15.89 -5.43
N GLY A 109 -3.95 -16.21 -6.43
CA GLY A 109 -4.74 -17.45 -6.39
C GLY A 109 -5.73 -17.44 -5.23
N SER A 110 -5.57 -18.37 -4.29
CA SER A 110 -6.35 -18.47 -3.05
C SER A 110 -5.65 -17.85 -1.82
N GLN A 111 -4.42 -17.41 -1.95
CA GLN A 111 -3.65 -16.86 -0.83
C GLN A 111 -3.75 -15.34 -0.77
N LYS A 112 -3.88 -14.80 0.45
CA LYS A 112 -3.82 -13.37 0.71
C LYS A 112 -2.36 -12.98 0.92
N VAL A 113 -1.85 -12.10 0.08
CA VAL A 113 -0.50 -11.57 0.14
C VAL A 113 -0.52 -10.16 0.70
N GLN A 114 0.38 -9.87 1.63
CA GLN A 114 0.54 -8.52 2.20
C GLN A 114 1.90 -7.97 1.78
N LYS A 115 1.88 -6.73 1.31
CA LYS A 115 3.08 -6.03 0.84
C LYS A 115 3.16 -4.62 1.40
N ARG A 116 4.37 -4.12 1.45
CA ARG A 116 4.66 -2.73 1.79
C ARG A 116 5.38 -2.07 0.61
N TYR A 117 4.95 -0.88 0.29
CA TYR A 117 5.56 -0.06 -0.74
C TYR A 117 6.05 1.27 -0.16
N GLU A 118 7.19 1.73 -0.64
CA GLU A 118 7.63 3.12 -0.49
C GLU A 118 7.41 3.86 -1.80
N LEU A 119 6.92 5.11 -1.68
CA LEU A 119 6.69 6.00 -2.81
C LEU A 119 7.33 7.35 -2.53
N ASN A 120 8.13 7.82 -3.47
CA ASN A 120 8.69 9.16 -3.45
C ASN A 120 7.71 10.13 -4.12
N TYR A 121 7.19 11.06 -3.35
CA TYR A 121 6.33 12.15 -3.80
C TYR A 121 7.15 13.42 -3.76
N THR A 122 7.59 13.87 -4.94
CA THR A 122 8.59 14.92 -5.08
C THR A 122 7.97 16.20 -5.62
N TYR A 123 8.31 17.28 -4.97
CA TYR A 123 7.99 18.62 -5.42
C TYR A 123 9.14 19.15 -6.29
N LEU A 124 8.79 19.56 -7.51
CA LEU A 124 9.75 20.13 -8.45
C LEU A 124 9.55 21.65 -8.47
N LEU A 125 10.61 22.37 -8.16
CA LEU A 125 10.63 23.84 -8.32
C LEU A 125 10.72 24.21 -9.80
N GLU A 126 10.17 25.36 -10.14
CA GLU A 126 10.23 25.95 -11.47
C GLU A 126 11.69 26.11 -11.92
N GLY A 127 12.08 25.48 -13.02
CA GLY A 127 13.44 25.52 -13.55
C GLY A 127 14.01 24.18 -14.00
N ASP A 128 13.63 23.09 -13.35
CA ASP A 128 14.05 21.72 -13.73
C ASP A 128 12.99 20.99 -14.58
N SER A 129 12.08 21.72 -15.21
CA SER A 129 10.84 21.21 -15.78
C SER A 129 10.97 20.69 -17.22
N GLU A 130 11.90 19.79 -17.48
CA GLU A 130 11.73 18.85 -18.60
C GLU A 130 10.91 17.61 -18.23
N VAL A 131 10.54 17.47 -16.96
CA VAL A 131 9.72 16.33 -16.50
C VAL A 131 8.26 16.69 -16.65
N ALA A 132 7.65 16.27 -17.75
CA ALA A 132 6.21 16.35 -17.94
C ALA A 132 5.50 15.68 -16.73
N ALA A 133 4.75 16.47 -15.97
CA ALA A 133 3.93 15.94 -14.91
C ALA A 133 2.88 15.00 -15.50
N ASN A 134 2.69 13.86 -14.90
CA ASN A 134 1.66 12.93 -15.32
C ASN A 134 0.42 13.05 -14.44
N CYS A 135 -0.74 13.01 -15.06
CA CYS A 135 -2.01 13.01 -14.34
C CYS A 135 -2.06 11.84 -13.33
N PRO A 136 -2.32 12.12 -12.04
CA PRO A 136 -2.37 11.06 -11.03
C PRO A 136 -3.50 10.06 -11.27
N ASN A 137 -4.54 10.47 -12.01
CA ASN A 137 -5.68 9.61 -12.31
C ASN A 137 -5.46 8.74 -13.57
N CYS A 138 -5.01 9.32 -14.69
CA CYS A 138 -4.90 8.58 -15.95
C CYS A 138 -3.45 8.37 -16.43
N GLY A 139 -2.45 9.00 -15.80
CA GLY A 139 -1.05 8.94 -16.21
C GLY A 139 -0.74 9.70 -17.50
N GLY A 140 -1.72 10.40 -18.09
CA GLY A 140 -1.49 11.25 -19.25
C GLY A 140 -0.57 12.41 -18.91
N ALA A 141 0.31 12.81 -19.84
CA ALA A 141 1.18 13.95 -19.65
C ALA A 141 0.37 15.24 -19.47
N LEU A 142 0.69 16.00 -18.43
CA LEU A 142 0.03 17.27 -18.15
C LEU A 142 0.94 18.41 -18.58
N GLY A 143 0.37 19.36 -19.31
CA GLY A 143 1.03 20.61 -19.60
C GLY A 143 1.12 21.50 -18.35
N TYR A 144 2.04 22.46 -18.40
CA TYR A 144 2.20 23.49 -17.37
C TYR A 144 0.89 24.26 -17.15
N GLY A 145 0.51 24.47 -15.88
CA GLY A 145 -0.65 25.28 -15.52
C GLY A 145 -2.03 24.65 -15.77
N VAL A 146 -2.09 23.35 -16.03
CA VAL A 146 -3.36 22.66 -16.32
C VAL A 146 -4.08 22.28 -15.03
N ASN A 147 -5.29 22.81 -14.82
CA ASN A 147 -6.18 22.54 -13.67
C ASN A 147 -7.04 21.29 -13.85
N GLU A 148 -7.18 20.82 -15.07
CA GLU A 148 -8.01 19.69 -15.45
C GLU A 148 -7.24 18.85 -16.47
N CYS A 149 -7.18 17.54 -16.24
CA CYS A 149 -6.49 16.64 -17.16
C CYS A 149 -7.21 16.58 -18.52
N PRO A 150 -6.55 16.89 -19.63
CA PRO A 150 -7.17 16.87 -20.96
C PRO A 150 -7.54 15.44 -21.42
N TYR A 151 -7.02 14.40 -20.76
CA TYR A 151 -7.26 13.01 -21.15
C TYR A 151 -8.38 12.32 -20.36
N CYS A 152 -8.61 12.73 -19.10
CA CYS A 152 -9.59 12.04 -18.25
C CYS A 152 -10.56 12.99 -17.53
N GLY A 153 -10.45 14.30 -17.71
CA GLY A 153 -11.31 15.30 -17.08
C GLY A 153 -11.15 15.42 -15.57
N SER A 154 -10.17 14.73 -14.96
CA SER A 154 -9.94 14.84 -13.53
C SER A 154 -9.34 16.18 -13.18
N ARG A 155 -9.85 16.83 -12.13
CA ARG A 155 -9.22 18.03 -11.57
C ARG A 155 -7.85 17.68 -11.04
N VAL A 156 -6.86 18.44 -11.46
CA VAL A 156 -5.46 18.31 -11.06
C VAL A 156 -5.17 19.45 -10.11
N ALA A 157 -4.90 19.15 -8.86
CA ALA A 157 -4.81 20.15 -7.79
C ALA A 157 -3.56 21.06 -7.86
N ASN A 158 -2.95 21.26 -9.02
CA ASN A 158 -1.70 22.02 -9.16
C ASN A 158 -1.67 22.91 -10.38
N ALA A 159 -2.54 23.91 -10.39
CA ALA A 159 -2.63 24.90 -11.45
C ALA A 159 -1.47 25.90 -11.54
N LEU A 160 -0.53 25.88 -10.62
CA LEU A 160 0.43 26.97 -10.45
C LEU A 160 1.88 26.50 -10.53
N GLY A 161 2.28 25.81 -11.60
CA GLY A 161 3.69 25.60 -11.92
C GLY A 161 4.53 24.76 -10.94
N ASN A 162 4.06 24.56 -9.75
CA ASN A 162 4.72 23.85 -8.68
C ASN A 162 4.07 22.47 -8.55
N GLN A 163 4.73 21.42 -8.97
CA GLN A 163 4.06 20.12 -9.11
C GLN A 163 4.66 19.06 -8.21
N TRP A 164 3.76 18.43 -7.46
CA TRP A 164 4.05 17.19 -6.79
C TRP A 164 3.90 16.02 -7.78
N THR A 165 4.92 15.20 -7.91
CA THR A 165 4.90 14.03 -8.79
C THR A 165 5.45 12.79 -8.07
N PHE A 166 4.98 11.60 -8.48
CA PHE A 166 5.55 10.34 -8.02
C PHE A 166 6.77 10.00 -8.89
N THR A 167 7.96 10.03 -8.29
CA THR A 167 9.23 9.79 -8.99
C THR A 167 9.71 8.35 -8.86
N GLU A 168 9.38 7.68 -7.76
CA GLU A 168 9.80 6.31 -7.50
C GLU A 168 8.73 5.54 -6.73
N MET A 169 8.61 4.25 -7.01
CA MET A 169 7.82 3.30 -6.24
C MET A 169 8.61 2.00 -6.12
N LYS A 170 8.80 1.51 -4.90
CA LYS A 170 9.49 0.25 -4.64
C LYS A 170 8.79 -0.58 -3.56
N GLU A 171 8.85 -1.89 -3.69
CA GLU A 171 8.45 -2.83 -2.65
C GLU A 171 9.55 -2.92 -1.58
N THR A 172 9.13 -2.99 -0.27
CA THR A 172 10.06 -3.00 0.87
C THR A 172 9.68 -4.03 1.94
#